data_e40b3168ff897444f95bbf7c6ff3470e
#
_entry.id   e40b3168ff897444f95bbf7c6ff3470e
#
_cell.length_a   1.000
_cell.length_b   1.000
_cell.length_c   1.000
_cell.angle_alpha   90.00
_cell.angle_beta   90.00
_cell.angle_gamma   90.00
#
_symmetry.space_group_name_H-M   'P 1'
#
loop_
_entity.id
_entity.type
_entity.pdbx_description
1 polymer ?
#
loop_
_entity_poly.entity_id
_entity_poly.type
_entity_poly.pdbx_seq_one_letter_code
_entity_poly.pdbx_strand_id
1 'polypeptide(L)'
;ANLGVLPPVVKPKGIDDVPVLAVTLWAREGTPAAELERVAHTMEAELKRVPGAREVQTIGGPGRAVNVWLDPGRLRERGIDIARLQATLAAANQSMPAGAVLDEQGSAARLLAVETGEFLRSAADVGELIVGVAGGKPVRLSEVARIEEGARQPSRYVWFTPGASASGAAAGQVQPALT
;
A
#
# COMPACT_ATOMS: atom_id res chain seq x y z
N ALA A 1 28.07 -4.87 14.09
CA ALA A 1 27.54 -4.56 12.77
C ALA A 1 26.05 -4.94 12.76
N ASN A 2 25.19 -3.96 12.52
CA ASN A 2 23.75 -4.19 12.46
C ASN A 2 23.46 -4.81 11.08
N LEU A 3 23.22 -6.11 11.04
CA LEU A 3 23.03 -6.89 9.81
C LEU A 3 21.69 -6.62 9.11
N GLY A 4 21.02 -5.49 9.42
CA GLY A 4 19.70 -5.17 8.84
C GLY A 4 18.57 -6.07 9.33
N VAL A 5 18.81 -6.86 10.37
CA VAL A 5 17.79 -7.71 10.99
C VAL A 5 16.94 -6.85 11.91
N LEU A 6 15.64 -6.83 11.67
CA LEU A 6 14.69 -6.18 12.58
C LEU A 6 14.60 -6.96 13.91
N PRO A 7 14.30 -6.28 15.02
CA PRO A 7 14.06 -6.96 16.28
C PRO A 7 13.01 -8.06 16.13
N PRO A 8 13.19 -9.24 16.77
CA PRO A 8 12.22 -10.30 16.68
C PRO A 8 10.90 -9.87 17.34
N VAL A 9 9.80 -10.08 16.63
CA VAL A 9 8.45 -9.88 17.16
C VAL A 9 7.95 -11.22 17.68
N VAL A 10 7.83 -11.32 19.01
CA VAL A 10 7.24 -12.49 19.66
C VAL A 10 5.75 -12.21 19.89
N LYS A 11 4.89 -12.86 19.10
CA LYS A 11 3.43 -12.80 19.28
C LYS A 11 2.96 -14.15 19.82
N PRO A 12 2.70 -14.29 21.13
CA PRO A 12 2.10 -15.52 21.66
C PRO A 12 0.70 -15.68 21.07
N LYS A 13 0.39 -16.87 20.58
CA LYS A 13 -0.95 -17.20 20.07
C LYS A 13 -1.67 -18.09 21.09
N GLY A 14 -2.88 -17.68 21.45
CA GLY A 14 -3.81 -18.49 22.25
C GLY A 14 -4.86 -19.17 21.37
N ILE A 15 -5.75 -19.90 21.99
CA ILE A 15 -6.89 -20.55 21.31
C ILE A 15 -7.82 -19.49 20.68
N ASP A 16 -7.87 -18.29 21.23
CA ASP A 16 -8.68 -17.18 20.75
C ASP A 16 -8.12 -16.52 19.49
N ASP A 17 -6.89 -16.86 19.10
CA ASP A 17 -6.25 -16.33 17.89
C ASP A 17 -6.43 -17.27 16.66
N VAL A 18 -7.23 -18.31 16.81
CA VAL A 18 -7.54 -19.23 15.71
C VAL A 18 -8.68 -18.64 14.87
N PRO A 19 -8.53 -18.55 13.54
CA PRO A 19 -9.62 -18.12 12.68
C PRO A 19 -10.83 -19.06 12.81
N VAL A 20 -11.99 -18.49 13.13
CA VAL A 20 -13.24 -19.25 13.28
C VAL A 20 -13.99 -19.37 11.96
N LEU A 21 -13.74 -18.45 11.02
CA LEU A 21 -14.37 -18.41 9.72
C LEU A 21 -13.36 -17.91 8.67
N ALA A 22 -13.30 -18.60 7.56
CA ALA A 22 -12.60 -18.15 6.37
C ALA A 22 -13.61 -18.06 5.21
N VAL A 23 -13.66 -16.87 4.57
CA VAL A 23 -14.51 -16.62 3.42
C VAL A 23 -13.60 -16.40 2.22
N THR A 24 -13.68 -17.29 1.23
CA THR A 24 -12.88 -17.16 0.01
C THR A 24 -13.72 -16.53 -1.10
N LEU A 25 -13.24 -15.43 -1.63
CA LEU A 25 -13.81 -14.71 -2.76
C LEU A 25 -12.99 -15.02 -4.00
N TRP A 26 -13.66 -15.39 -5.06
CA TRP A 26 -13.06 -15.53 -6.38
C TRP A 26 -13.92 -14.83 -7.42
N ALA A 27 -13.33 -14.42 -8.51
CA ALA A 27 -14.03 -13.70 -9.55
C ALA A 27 -14.24 -14.57 -10.77
N ARG A 28 -15.24 -14.22 -11.56
CA ARG A 28 -15.42 -14.80 -12.90
C ARG A 28 -14.27 -14.34 -13.81
N GLU A 29 -13.99 -15.14 -14.82
CA GLU A 29 -12.97 -14.82 -15.83
C GLU A 29 -13.15 -13.39 -16.38
N GLY A 30 -12.05 -12.64 -16.47
CA GLY A 30 -12.07 -11.27 -16.95
C GLY A 30 -12.30 -10.18 -15.90
N THR A 31 -12.60 -10.54 -14.64
CA THR A 31 -12.71 -9.55 -13.56
C THR A 31 -11.33 -9.09 -13.08
N PRO A 32 -11.04 -7.79 -13.07
CA PRO A 32 -9.76 -7.29 -12.54
C PRO A 32 -9.56 -7.65 -11.06
N ALA A 33 -8.36 -8.08 -10.70
CA ALA A 33 -8.03 -8.43 -9.31
C ALA A 33 -8.26 -7.27 -8.32
N ALA A 34 -8.04 -6.04 -8.76
CA ALA A 34 -8.30 -4.83 -7.97
C ALA A 34 -9.78 -4.62 -7.65
N GLU A 35 -10.68 -5.06 -8.53
CA GLU A 35 -12.13 -4.99 -8.26
C GLU A 35 -12.54 -6.01 -7.20
N LEU A 36 -12.04 -7.23 -7.31
CA LEU A 36 -12.28 -8.27 -6.31
C LEU A 36 -11.74 -7.83 -4.94
N GLU A 37 -10.56 -7.22 -4.90
CA GLU A 37 -9.98 -6.68 -3.67
C GLU A 37 -10.83 -5.57 -3.05
N ARG A 38 -11.39 -4.67 -3.86
CA ARG A 38 -12.29 -3.62 -3.38
C ARG A 38 -13.54 -4.21 -2.71
N VAL A 39 -14.10 -5.27 -3.30
CA VAL A 39 -15.24 -5.99 -2.71
C VAL A 39 -14.84 -6.64 -1.38
N ALA A 40 -13.67 -7.30 -1.34
CA ALA A 40 -13.16 -7.94 -0.13
C ALA A 40 -12.97 -6.94 1.01
N HIS A 41 -12.37 -5.78 0.76
CA HIS A 41 -12.21 -4.73 1.77
C HIS A 41 -13.54 -4.12 2.23
N THR A 42 -14.53 -4.02 1.34
CA THR A 42 -15.87 -3.59 1.75
C THR A 42 -16.50 -4.61 2.70
N MET A 43 -16.38 -5.90 2.38
CA MET A 43 -16.87 -6.97 3.25
C MET A 43 -16.11 -6.99 4.59
N GLU A 44 -14.80 -6.82 4.58
CA GLU A 44 -13.97 -6.72 5.79
C GLU A 44 -14.47 -5.59 6.70
N ALA A 45 -14.76 -4.42 6.13
CA ALA A 45 -15.27 -3.28 6.87
C ALA A 45 -16.63 -3.56 7.52
N GLU A 46 -17.52 -4.25 6.83
CA GLU A 46 -18.83 -4.64 7.38
C GLU A 46 -18.71 -5.74 8.44
N LEU A 47 -17.86 -6.72 8.21
CA LEU A 47 -17.61 -7.80 9.18
C LEU A 47 -17.01 -7.28 10.49
N LYS A 48 -16.14 -6.26 10.43
CA LYS A 48 -15.58 -5.60 11.62
C LYS A 48 -16.62 -4.90 12.49
N ARG A 49 -17.81 -4.60 11.94
CA ARG A 49 -18.92 -4.00 12.69
C ARG A 49 -19.75 -5.03 13.47
N VAL A 50 -19.56 -6.32 13.19
CA VAL A 50 -20.33 -7.37 13.87
C VAL A 50 -19.86 -7.46 15.31
N PRO A 51 -20.77 -7.36 16.31
CA PRO A 51 -20.43 -7.51 17.71
C PRO A 51 -19.77 -8.88 17.97
N GLY A 52 -18.62 -8.86 18.63
CA GLY A 52 -17.85 -10.08 18.93
C GLY A 52 -16.81 -10.44 17.85
N ALA A 53 -16.80 -9.80 16.69
CA ALA A 53 -15.71 -9.92 15.74
C ALA A 53 -14.45 -9.25 16.33
N ARG A 54 -13.39 -10.03 16.54
CA ARG A 54 -12.16 -9.54 17.16
C ARG A 54 -11.15 -9.06 16.12
N GLU A 55 -10.83 -9.90 15.17
CA GLU A 55 -9.89 -9.62 14.11
C GLU A 55 -10.47 -10.11 12.78
N VAL A 56 -10.55 -9.21 11.82
CA VAL A 56 -10.95 -9.53 10.45
C VAL A 56 -9.88 -8.94 9.54
N GLN A 57 -9.34 -9.76 8.66
CA GLN A 57 -8.30 -9.34 7.73
C GLN A 57 -8.50 -10.00 6.37
N THR A 58 -8.19 -9.28 5.32
CA THR A 58 -8.15 -9.81 3.96
C THR A 58 -6.74 -10.32 3.64
N ILE A 59 -6.65 -11.52 3.09
CA ILE A 59 -5.41 -12.15 2.65
C ILE A 59 -5.44 -12.29 1.14
N GLY A 60 -4.36 -11.90 0.48
CA GLY A 60 -4.25 -11.90 -0.98
C GLY A 60 -4.54 -10.52 -1.58
N GLY A 61 -4.64 -10.49 -2.89
CA GLY A 61 -4.83 -9.25 -3.65
C GLY A 61 -3.55 -8.47 -3.91
N PRO A 62 -3.56 -7.64 -4.96
CA PRO A 62 -2.37 -6.91 -5.37
C PRO A 62 -2.07 -5.67 -4.51
N GLY A 63 -3.08 -5.11 -3.81
CA GLY A 63 -2.98 -3.82 -3.18
C GLY A 63 -2.85 -2.66 -4.19
N ARG A 64 -3.05 -1.42 -3.73
CA ARG A 64 -2.82 -0.22 -4.54
C ARG A 64 -1.39 0.27 -4.37
N ALA A 65 -0.80 0.73 -5.45
CA ALA A 65 0.52 1.34 -5.45
C ALA A 65 0.62 2.43 -6.52
N VAL A 66 1.57 3.33 -6.32
CA VAL A 66 2.09 4.18 -7.39
C VAL A 66 3.36 3.52 -7.90
N ASN A 67 3.31 3.05 -9.13
CA ASN A 67 4.45 2.42 -9.79
C ASN A 67 5.30 3.49 -10.49
N VAL A 68 6.60 3.47 -10.23
CA VAL A 68 7.57 4.40 -10.79
C VAL A 68 8.58 3.62 -11.61
N TRP A 69 8.54 3.77 -12.93
CA TRP A 69 9.52 3.17 -13.84
C TRP A 69 10.56 4.21 -14.22
N LEU A 70 11.75 4.07 -13.68
CA LEU A 70 12.86 4.96 -13.95
C LEU A 70 13.41 4.77 -15.37
N ASP A 71 13.73 5.87 -16.03
CA ASP A 71 14.43 5.87 -17.31
C ASP A 71 15.94 6.07 -17.08
N PRO A 72 16.77 5.02 -17.28
CA PRO A 72 18.21 5.10 -17.02
C PRO A 72 18.94 6.09 -17.94
N GLY A 73 18.40 6.33 -19.13
CA GLY A 73 18.95 7.30 -20.07
C GLY A 73 18.79 8.72 -19.55
N ARG A 74 17.55 9.08 -19.21
CA ARG A 74 17.22 10.40 -18.67
C ARG A 74 17.90 10.69 -17.33
N LEU A 75 18.03 9.67 -16.45
CA LEU A 75 18.77 9.81 -15.19
C LEU A 75 20.22 10.17 -15.43
N ARG A 76 20.90 9.48 -16.36
CA ARG A 76 22.30 9.79 -16.73
C ARG A 76 22.46 11.16 -17.37
N GLU A 77 21.57 11.53 -18.29
CA GLU A 77 21.57 12.86 -18.95
C GLU A 77 21.42 14.00 -17.93
N ARG A 78 20.63 13.79 -16.89
CA ARG A 78 20.38 14.78 -15.84
C ARG A 78 21.35 14.67 -14.66
N GLY A 79 22.26 13.70 -14.66
CA GLY A 79 23.23 13.47 -13.58
C GLY A 79 22.59 13.09 -12.25
N ILE A 80 21.45 12.37 -12.28
CA ILE A 80 20.72 11.96 -11.07
C ILE A 80 21.16 10.56 -10.67
N ASP A 81 21.61 10.45 -9.42
CA ASP A 81 21.98 9.18 -8.81
C ASP A 81 20.75 8.46 -8.21
N ILE A 82 20.66 7.16 -8.47
CA ILE A 82 19.53 6.31 -8.02
C ILE A 82 19.46 6.22 -6.49
N ALA A 83 20.61 6.15 -5.81
CA ALA A 83 20.65 6.08 -4.35
C ALA A 83 20.10 7.36 -3.72
N ARG A 84 20.48 8.52 -4.29
CA ARG A 84 19.96 9.81 -3.86
C ARG A 84 18.46 9.94 -4.14
N LEU A 85 18.01 9.44 -5.28
CA LEU A 85 16.59 9.43 -5.63
C LEU A 85 15.77 8.59 -4.63
N GLN A 86 16.24 7.41 -4.25
CA GLN A 86 15.58 6.58 -3.23
C GLN A 86 15.50 7.29 -1.88
N ALA A 87 16.56 7.95 -1.45
CA ALA A 87 16.58 8.73 -0.21
C ALA A 87 15.57 9.90 -0.27
N THR A 88 15.49 10.58 -1.40
CA THR A 88 14.53 11.68 -1.62
C THR A 88 13.08 11.18 -1.55
N LEU A 89 12.76 10.06 -2.20
CA LEU A 89 11.44 9.45 -2.15
C LEU A 89 11.05 9.02 -0.73
N ALA A 90 11.98 8.43 0.00
CA ALA A 90 11.75 8.02 1.38
C ALA A 90 11.49 9.22 2.30
N ALA A 91 12.23 10.32 2.10
CA ALA A 91 12.06 11.54 2.89
C ALA A 91 10.78 12.31 2.54
N ALA A 92 10.37 12.29 1.26
CA ALA A 92 9.19 13.01 0.79
C ALA A 92 7.85 12.42 1.26
N ASN A 93 7.84 11.16 1.68
CA ASN A 93 6.63 10.47 2.14
C ASN A 93 6.63 10.30 3.67
N GLN A 94 6.94 11.36 4.38
CA GLN A 94 6.99 11.37 5.84
C GLN A 94 6.28 12.62 6.37
N SER A 95 5.47 12.42 7.41
CA SER A 95 4.98 13.51 8.27
C SER A 95 5.84 13.55 9.52
N MET A 96 6.30 14.74 9.89
CA MET A 96 7.09 14.94 11.10
C MET A 96 6.40 15.94 12.02
N PRO A 97 6.35 15.68 13.33
CA PRO A 97 5.83 16.65 14.28
C PRO A 97 6.71 17.90 14.26
N ALA A 98 6.12 19.04 13.96
CA ALA A 98 6.77 20.36 13.93
C ALA A 98 6.64 21.12 15.24
N GLY A 99 5.83 20.60 16.17
CA GLY A 99 5.57 21.23 17.45
C GLY A 99 4.10 21.23 17.83
N ALA A 100 3.71 22.13 18.70
CA ALA A 100 2.31 22.32 19.08
C ALA A 100 2.01 23.82 19.24
N VAL A 101 0.81 24.21 18.85
CA VAL A 101 0.28 25.57 19.03
C VAL A 101 -0.82 25.55 20.06
N LEU A 102 -0.77 26.49 21.00
CA LEU A 102 -1.84 26.69 21.96
C LEU A 102 -2.93 27.53 21.30
N ASP A 103 -4.09 26.94 21.11
CA ASP A 103 -5.29 27.64 20.64
C ASP A 103 -6.08 28.15 21.84
N GLU A 104 -6.07 29.46 22.04
CA GLU A 104 -6.77 30.15 23.13
C GLU A 104 -8.09 30.77 22.70
N GLN A 105 -8.54 30.54 21.45
CA GLN A 105 -9.73 31.17 20.88
C GLN A 105 -11.06 30.56 21.38
N GLY A 106 -11.02 29.51 22.21
CA GLY A 106 -12.19 28.87 22.79
C GLY A 106 -12.33 29.03 24.29
N SER A 107 -13.41 28.52 24.86
CA SER A 107 -13.66 28.54 26.33
C SER A 107 -12.68 27.63 27.10
N ALA A 108 -11.87 26.82 26.41
CA ALA A 108 -10.80 26.01 26.99
C ALA A 108 -9.61 26.03 26.04
N ALA A 109 -8.43 26.29 26.58
CA ALA A 109 -7.18 26.23 25.83
C ALA A 109 -6.96 24.82 25.28
N ARG A 110 -6.68 24.69 23.98
CA ARG A 110 -6.41 23.42 23.29
C ARG A 110 -4.99 23.42 22.76
N LEU A 111 -4.28 22.35 23.01
CA LEU A 111 -2.98 22.10 22.40
C LEU A 111 -3.21 21.41 21.04
N LEU A 112 -2.93 22.12 19.96
CA LEU A 112 -3.00 21.58 18.60
C LEU A 112 -1.61 21.11 18.17
N ALA A 113 -1.47 19.82 17.93
CA ALA A 113 -0.24 19.28 17.33
C ALA A 113 -0.11 19.81 15.91
N VAL A 114 1.05 20.34 15.59
CA VAL A 114 1.40 20.79 14.23
C VAL A 114 2.34 19.77 13.62
N GLU A 115 1.94 19.24 12.48
CA GLU A 115 2.75 18.34 11.68
C GLU A 115 3.20 19.05 10.42
N THR A 116 4.39 18.78 9.97
CA THR A 116 4.91 19.24 8.68
C THR A 116 5.21 18.05 7.78
N GLY A 117 5.04 18.26 6.48
CA GLY A 117 5.09 17.20 5.49
C GLY A 117 3.71 16.62 5.20
N GLU A 118 3.50 16.23 3.97
CA GLU A 118 2.30 15.55 3.52
C GLU A 118 2.66 14.18 2.96
N PHE A 119 1.78 13.20 3.20
CA PHE A 119 1.90 11.93 2.51
C PHE A 119 1.50 12.09 1.05
N LEU A 120 2.27 11.47 0.18
CA LEU A 120 1.96 11.41 -1.26
C LEU A 120 0.69 10.59 -1.47
N ARG A 121 -0.31 11.19 -2.12
CA ARG A 121 -1.66 10.60 -2.26
C ARG A 121 -1.96 10.11 -3.67
N SER A 122 -1.24 10.64 -4.66
CA SER A 122 -1.50 10.37 -6.07
C SER A 122 -0.20 10.19 -6.87
N ALA A 123 -0.33 9.62 -8.06
CA ALA A 123 0.77 9.56 -9.01
C ALA A 123 1.25 10.97 -9.45
N ALA A 124 0.34 11.95 -9.45
CA ALA A 124 0.67 13.33 -9.75
C ALA A 124 1.59 13.94 -8.69
N ASP A 125 1.26 13.76 -7.40
CA ASP A 125 2.10 14.27 -6.30
C ASP A 125 3.51 13.67 -6.35
N VAL A 126 3.59 12.36 -6.63
CA VAL A 126 4.88 11.66 -6.81
C VAL A 126 5.65 12.23 -7.99
N GLY A 127 4.96 12.57 -9.08
CA GLY A 127 5.56 13.13 -10.28
C GLY A 127 6.18 14.53 -10.09
N GLU A 128 5.60 15.33 -9.22
CA GLU A 128 6.06 16.69 -8.92
C GLU A 128 7.27 16.75 -7.97
N LEU A 129 7.66 15.62 -7.38
CA LEU A 129 8.82 15.58 -6.49
C LEU A 129 10.10 16.02 -7.21
N ILE A 130 10.81 16.96 -6.60
CA ILE A 130 12.13 17.40 -7.07
C ILE A 130 13.16 16.37 -6.64
N VAL A 131 13.74 15.68 -7.63
CA VAL A 131 14.70 14.58 -7.41
C VAL A 131 16.16 14.97 -7.66
N GLY A 132 16.38 16.19 -8.14
CA GLY A 132 17.73 16.72 -8.38
C GLY A 132 17.73 18.10 -9.02
N VAL A 133 18.92 18.55 -9.40
CA VAL A 133 19.14 19.80 -10.12
C VAL A 133 20.08 19.52 -11.28
N ALA A 134 19.69 19.88 -12.49
CA ALA A 134 20.50 19.77 -13.68
C ALA A 134 20.59 21.15 -14.37
N GLY A 135 21.80 21.62 -14.66
CA GLY A 135 22.01 22.94 -15.28
C GLY A 135 21.40 24.11 -14.47
N GLY A 136 21.39 24.01 -13.14
CA GLY A 136 20.80 25.03 -12.26
C GLY A 136 19.26 25.01 -12.18
N LYS A 137 18.59 24.06 -12.84
CA LYS A 137 17.13 23.92 -12.82
C LYS A 137 16.71 22.68 -12.03
N PRO A 138 15.64 22.76 -11.22
CA PRO A 138 15.10 21.59 -10.52
C PRO A 138 14.59 20.57 -11.53
N VAL A 139 14.85 19.30 -11.29
CA VAL A 139 14.37 18.17 -12.08
C VAL A 139 13.29 17.44 -11.30
N ARG A 140 12.11 17.28 -11.90
CA ARG A 140 11.00 16.53 -11.32
C ARG A 140 11.11 15.05 -11.65
N LEU A 141 10.52 14.22 -10.82
CA LEU A 141 10.51 12.78 -11.04
C LEU A 141 9.81 12.41 -12.36
N SER A 142 8.74 13.09 -12.72
CA SER A 142 8.02 12.91 -14.00
C SER A 142 8.89 13.13 -15.25
N GLU A 143 10.00 13.87 -15.12
CA GLU A 143 10.93 14.09 -16.24
C GLU A 143 11.88 12.90 -16.49
N VAL A 144 12.09 12.05 -15.48
CA VAL A 144 13.04 10.95 -15.51
C VAL A 144 12.41 9.59 -15.25
N ALA A 145 11.08 9.53 -15.06
CA ALA A 145 10.33 8.32 -14.82
C ALA A 145 8.94 8.37 -15.45
N ARG A 146 8.37 7.20 -15.71
CA ARG A 146 6.94 7.01 -15.97
C ARG A 146 6.28 6.65 -14.65
N ILE A 147 5.20 7.33 -14.29
CA ILE A 147 4.53 7.18 -13.01
C ILE A 147 3.06 6.88 -13.27
N GLU A 148 2.57 5.79 -12.71
CA GLU A 148 1.19 5.34 -12.92
C GLU A 148 0.62 4.76 -11.63
N GLU A 149 -0.65 5.04 -11.34
CA GLU A 149 -1.38 4.31 -10.33
C GLU A 149 -1.72 2.91 -10.84
N GLY A 150 -1.57 1.93 -9.99
CA GLY A 150 -1.83 0.56 -10.39
C GLY A 150 -1.78 -0.42 -9.23
N ALA A 151 -1.75 -1.68 -9.60
CA ALA A 151 -1.61 -2.77 -8.66
C ALA A 151 -0.16 -2.90 -8.16
N ARG A 152 -0.01 -3.13 -6.87
CA ARG A 152 1.26 -3.59 -6.32
C ARG A 152 1.51 -5.04 -6.76
N GLN A 153 2.76 -5.44 -6.87
CA GLN A 153 3.08 -6.86 -7.02
C GLN A 153 2.62 -7.61 -5.75
N PRO A 154 1.75 -8.62 -5.87
CA PRO A 154 1.25 -9.35 -4.72
C PRO A 154 2.38 -10.04 -3.96
N SER A 155 2.36 -9.92 -2.63
CA SER A 155 3.27 -10.63 -1.73
C SER A 155 2.68 -11.93 -1.19
N ARG A 156 1.37 -12.08 -1.29
CA ARG A 156 0.62 -13.27 -0.89
C ARG A 156 -0.37 -13.61 -1.98
N TYR A 157 -0.42 -14.87 -2.34
CA TYR A 157 -1.31 -15.39 -3.37
C TYR A 157 -2.29 -16.36 -2.73
N VAL A 158 -3.57 -16.19 -3.07
CA VAL A 158 -4.65 -17.12 -2.73
C VAL A 158 -5.23 -17.67 -4.02
N TRP A 159 -5.43 -18.97 -4.07
CA TRP A 159 -5.96 -19.66 -5.22
C TRP A 159 -7.20 -20.45 -4.82
N PHE A 160 -8.21 -20.40 -5.64
CA PHE A 160 -9.41 -21.21 -5.51
C PHE A 160 -9.47 -22.23 -6.63
N THR A 161 -9.74 -23.47 -6.27
CA THR A 161 -10.00 -24.56 -7.21
C THR A 161 -11.27 -25.26 -6.81
N PRO A 162 -12.31 -25.28 -7.69
CA PRO A 162 -13.51 -26.06 -7.42
C PRO A 162 -13.18 -27.53 -7.25
N GLY A 163 -13.82 -28.18 -6.27
CA GLY A 163 -13.67 -29.62 -6.02
C GLY A 163 -14.29 -30.46 -7.15
N ALA A 164 -13.99 -31.76 -7.13
CA ALA A 164 -14.44 -32.71 -8.14
C ALA A 164 -15.98 -32.85 -8.27
N SER A 165 -16.73 -32.44 -7.23
CA SER A 165 -18.20 -32.43 -7.25
C SER A 165 -18.81 -31.17 -7.86
N ALA A 166 -18.00 -30.17 -8.21
CA ALA A 166 -18.49 -28.99 -8.90
C ALA A 166 -18.92 -29.35 -10.33
N SER A 167 -20.18 -29.08 -10.64
CA SER A 167 -20.70 -29.26 -11.99
C SER A 167 -20.43 -27.99 -12.81
N GLY A 168 -19.88 -28.15 -14.01
CA GLY A 168 -19.69 -27.07 -14.97
C GLY A 168 -18.26 -26.93 -15.49
N ALA A 169 -18.05 -26.01 -16.44
CA ALA A 169 -16.78 -25.79 -17.14
C ALA A 169 -15.63 -25.28 -16.25
N ALA A 170 -15.91 -24.92 -15.00
CA ALA A 170 -14.91 -24.42 -14.04
C ALA A 170 -14.25 -25.53 -13.20
N ALA A 171 -14.67 -26.79 -13.33
CA ALA A 171 -14.11 -27.89 -12.54
C ALA A 171 -12.60 -28.05 -12.86
N GLY A 172 -11.77 -27.95 -11.81
CA GLY A 172 -10.31 -28.12 -11.96
C GLY A 172 -9.53 -26.88 -12.42
N GLN A 173 -10.18 -25.77 -12.75
CA GLN A 173 -9.47 -24.52 -13.07
C GLN A 173 -9.05 -23.79 -11.80
N VAL A 174 -7.76 -23.47 -11.72
CA VAL A 174 -7.20 -22.65 -10.64
C VAL A 174 -7.50 -21.19 -10.93
N GLN A 175 -8.16 -20.50 -10.00
CA GLN A 175 -8.52 -19.11 -10.16
C GLN A 175 -7.88 -18.27 -9.03
N PRO A 176 -7.42 -17.04 -9.32
CA PRO A 176 -7.00 -16.10 -8.29
C PRO A 176 -8.16 -15.80 -7.33
N ALA A 177 -7.86 -15.77 -6.05
CA ALA A 177 -8.84 -15.58 -4.99
C ALA A 177 -8.30 -14.67 -3.89
N LEU A 178 -9.18 -14.28 -2.97
CA LEU A 178 -8.91 -13.57 -1.72
C LEU A 178 -9.61 -14.30 -0.58
N THR A 179 -8.98 -14.32 0.58
CA THR A 179 -9.57 -14.91 1.79
C THR A 179 -9.50 -13.94 2.94
#